data_63c8dd3aa6f711e3bae17e1cf021121a
#
_entry.id   63c8dd3aa6f711e3bae17e1cf021121a
#
_cell.length_a   1.000
_cell.length_b   1.000
_cell.length_c   1.000
_cell.angle_alpha   90.00
_cell.angle_beta   90.00
_cell.angle_gamma   90.00
#
_symmetry.space_group_name_H-M   'P 1'
#
loop_
_entity.id
_entity.type
_entity.pdbx_description
1 polymer ?
#
loop_
_entity_poly.entity_id
_entity_poly.type
_entity_poly.pdbx_seq_one_letter_code
_entity_poly.pdbx_strand_id
1 'polypeptide(L)'
;MYPFKSPRPFQFSLRPFLRRVLGFLLVPVIIAAASFHAEARGFSEVQIKAVYLFNLTSFVQWPPKAFTDPAAPLRIAVYGDDEASDFIEIFRKVIRGERHGQRPIIIERFSATADPARYHLLFIAAAGKKETEKLLAAVAGRAILTVGASPGFCQRGGVINLLRRGNRIGLEANVGAAKAAGLQVSSKLLRIATIVNAPGGKGGGS
;
A
#
# COMPACT_ATOMS: atom_id res chain seq x y z
N MET A 1 18.18 26.32 11.25
CA MET A 1 17.56 25.60 12.37
C MET A 1 16.06 25.93 12.33
N TYR A 2 15.25 25.12 11.63
CA TYR A 2 13.81 25.35 11.49
C TYR A 2 13.06 24.44 12.45
N PRO A 3 12.08 24.92 13.22
CA PRO A 3 11.34 24.10 14.17
C PRO A 3 10.36 23.17 13.42
N PHE A 4 10.46 21.90 13.73
CA PHE A 4 9.56 20.84 13.28
C PHE A 4 8.21 20.99 13.95
N LYS A 5 7.21 21.41 13.18
CA LYS A 5 5.82 21.53 13.64
C LYS A 5 5.15 20.16 13.58
N SER A 6 4.94 19.54 14.73
CA SER A 6 4.25 18.26 14.86
C SER A 6 2.80 18.37 14.38
N PRO A 7 2.29 17.40 13.60
CA PRO A 7 0.87 17.35 13.25
C PRO A 7 0.03 16.97 14.48
N ARG A 8 -1.06 17.70 14.69
CA ARG A 8 -2.03 17.46 15.76
C ARG A 8 -2.74 16.12 15.56
N PRO A 9 -3.06 15.37 16.62
CA PRO A 9 -3.84 14.15 16.51
C PRO A 9 -5.26 14.48 16.08
N PHE A 10 -5.71 13.78 15.04
CA PHE A 10 -7.09 13.86 14.53
C PHE A 10 -8.01 13.15 15.52
N GLN A 11 -8.78 13.91 16.29
CA GLN A 11 -9.82 13.41 17.17
C GLN A 11 -11.11 13.25 16.38
N PHE A 12 -11.53 12.02 16.17
CA PHE A 12 -12.87 11.70 15.68
C PHE A 12 -13.87 11.93 16.82
N SER A 13 -14.59 13.03 16.75
CA SER A 13 -15.72 13.31 17.65
C SER A 13 -16.97 12.58 17.15
N LEU A 14 -17.28 11.47 17.78
CA LEU A 14 -18.54 10.74 17.65
C LEU A 14 -19.56 11.29 18.67
N ARG A 15 -20.13 12.45 18.41
CA ARG A 15 -21.37 12.96 19.02
C ARG A 15 -21.86 14.14 18.16
N PRO A 16 -23.14 14.29 17.78
CA PRO A 16 -24.33 13.85 18.47
C PRO A 16 -25.45 13.30 17.55
N PHE A 17 -25.74 12.04 17.60
CA PHE A 17 -26.97 11.54 16.94
C PHE A 17 -27.82 10.62 17.83
N LEU A 18 -27.68 10.74 19.14
CA LEU A 18 -28.46 9.91 20.05
C LEU A 18 -29.32 10.77 21.00
N ARG A 19 -30.30 11.53 20.44
CA ARG A 19 -31.34 12.14 21.23
C ARG A 19 -32.47 12.65 20.36
N ARG A 20 -33.35 11.76 19.93
CA ARG A 20 -34.76 12.00 19.61
C ARG A 20 -35.31 10.73 18.95
N VAL A 21 -35.94 9.92 19.71
CA VAL A 21 -37.24 9.27 19.46
C VAL A 21 -37.47 8.31 20.62
N LEU A 22 -37.99 8.83 21.69
CA LEU A 22 -38.69 8.03 22.68
C LEU A 22 -40.17 8.43 22.55
N GLY A 23 -41.00 7.50 22.15
CA GLY A 23 -42.43 7.64 22.20
C GLY A 23 -43.15 7.03 20.99
N PHE A 24 -43.74 5.90 21.13
CA PHE A 24 -45.14 5.55 20.89
C PHE A 24 -45.33 4.07 20.49
N LEU A 25 -45.92 3.36 21.46
CA LEU A 25 -46.97 2.34 21.34
C LEU A 25 -46.76 1.00 20.61
N LEU A 26 -46.84 0.00 21.43
CA LEU A 26 -47.25 -1.40 21.29
C LEU A 26 -48.21 -1.70 20.11
N VAL A 27 -47.74 -2.50 19.18
CA VAL A 27 -48.56 -3.41 18.36
C VAL A 27 -47.75 -4.72 18.19
N PRO A 28 -48.30 -5.90 18.53
CA PRO A 28 -47.62 -7.17 18.25
C PRO A 28 -47.87 -7.53 16.78
N VAL A 29 -46.89 -7.25 15.94
CA VAL A 29 -46.83 -7.82 14.61
C VAL A 29 -45.88 -9.01 14.63
N ILE A 30 -46.46 -10.19 14.40
CA ILE A 30 -45.75 -11.39 14.03
C ILE A 30 -44.98 -11.08 12.74
N ILE A 31 -43.70 -10.73 12.88
CA ILE A 31 -42.81 -10.60 11.73
C ILE A 31 -42.12 -11.94 11.54
N ALA A 32 -42.50 -12.61 10.46
CA ALA A 32 -41.75 -13.74 9.92
C ALA A 32 -40.27 -13.44 9.96
N ALA A 33 -39.50 -14.36 10.54
CA ALA A 33 -38.06 -14.34 10.56
C ALA A 33 -37.50 -14.42 9.14
N ALA A 34 -37.50 -13.31 8.44
CA ALA A 34 -36.66 -13.13 7.26
C ALA A 34 -35.24 -13.01 7.82
N SER A 35 -34.49 -14.08 7.71
CA SER A 35 -33.06 -14.13 7.99
C SER A 35 -32.35 -13.12 7.12
N PHE A 36 -32.26 -11.87 7.57
CA PHE A 36 -31.28 -10.93 7.05
C PHE A 36 -29.93 -11.45 7.52
N HIS A 37 -29.35 -12.33 6.75
CA HIS A 37 -27.92 -12.52 6.77
C HIS A 37 -27.32 -11.21 6.25
N ALA A 38 -27.13 -10.26 7.14
CA ALA A 38 -26.16 -9.21 6.93
C ALA A 38 -24.82 -9.92 6.82
N GLU A 39 -24.44 -10.33 5.60
CA GLU A 39 -23.06 -10.63 5.35
C GLU A 39 -22.28 -9.41 5.82
N ALA A 40 -21.61 -9.55 6.92
CA ALA A 40 -20.53 -8.64 7.30
C ALA A 40 -19.53 -8.73 6.16
N ARG A 41 -19.69 -7.87 5.14
CA ARG A 41 -18.76 -7.74 4.03
C ARG A 41 -17.47 -7.21 4.62
N GLY A 42 -16.69 -8.13 5.22
CA GLY A 42 -15.32 -7.86 5.55
C GLY A 42 -14.60 -7.37 4.31
N PHE A 43 -13.68 -6.43 4.47
CA PHE A 43 -12.84 -5.98 3.36
C PHE A 43 -12.20 -7.19 2.69
N SER A 44 -12.34 -7.27 1.36
CA SER A 44 -11.66 -8.32 0.60
C SER A 44 -10.15 -8.17 0.75
N GLU A 45 -9.40 -9.27 0.59
CA GLU A 45 -7.93 -9.23 0.62
C GLU A 45 -7.36 -8.17 -0.34
N VAL A 46 -8.01 -8.03 -1.50
CA VAL A 46 -7.65 -7.04 -2.53
C VAL A 46 -7.82 -5.61 -2.01
N GLN A 47 -8.94 -5.32 -1.33
CA GLN A 47 -9.18 -4.01 -0.73
C GLN A 47 -8.19 -3.71 0.38
N ILE A 48 -7.87 -4.70 1.22
CA ILE A 48 -6.88 -4.57 2.29
C ILE A 48 -5.50 -4.26 1.69
N LYS A 49 -5.07 -4.99 0.66
CA LYS A 49 -3.81 -4.71 -0.05
C LYS A 49 -3.78 -3.31 -0.66
N ALA A 50 -4.88 -2.86 -1.25
CA ALA A 50 -5.00 -1.51 -1.81
C ALA A 50 -4.80 -0.43 -0.73
N VAL A 51 -5.43 -0.59 0.44
CA VAL A 51 -5.23 0.31 1.59
C VAL A 51 -3.78 0.28 2.07
N TYR A 52 -3.16 -0.90 2.17
CA TYR A 52 -1.75 -1.00 2.53
C TYR A 52 -0.84 -0.29 1.53
N LEU A 53 -1.05 -0.49 0.23
CA LEU A 53 -0.25 0.18 -0.81
C LEU A 53 -0.34 1.69 -0.72
N PHE A 54 -1.54 2.23 -0.53
CA PHE A 54 -1.73 3.66 -0.32
C PHE A 54 -0.98 4.15 0.92
N ASN A 55 -1.18 3.48 2.06
CA ASN A 55 -0.53 3.86 3.30
C ASN A 55 1.01 3.78 3.21
N LEU A 56 1.56 2.79 2.50
CA LEU A 56 3.00 2.66 2.29
C LEU A 56 3.59 3.93 1.67
N THR A 57 2.87 4.62 0.79
CA THR A 57 3.36 5.86 0.19
C THR A 57 3.66 6.95 1.22
N SER A 58 2.93 6.97 2.35
CA SER A 58 3.13 7.93 3.44
C SER A 58 4.32 7.59 4.34
N PHE A 59 4.84 6.36 4.26
CA PHE A 59 5.97 5.89 5.07
C PHE A 59 7.28 5.81 4.29
N VAL A 60 7.27 6.20 3.02
CA VAL A 60 8.46 6.22 2.16
C VAL A 60 8.69 7.64 1.66
N GLN A 61 9.95 8.07 1.70
CA GLN A 61 10.37 9.34 1.12
C GLN A 61 11.19 9.05 -0.13
N TRP A 62 10.79 9.65 -1.23
CA TRP A 62 11.53 9.63 -2.48
C TRP A 62 12.53 10.78 -2.52
N PRO A 63 13.69 10.62 -3.15
CA PRO A 63 14.59 11.74 -3.39
C PRO A 63 13.90 12.79 -4.28
N PRO A 64 14.18 14.10 -4.09
CA PRO A 64 13.53 15.18 -4.88
C PRO A 64 13.59 14.95 -6.38
N LYS A 65 14.72 14.42 -6.87
CA LYS A 65 14.95 14.11 -8.29
C LYS A 65 14.03 12.99 -8.85
N ALA A 66 13.29 12.27 -8.02
CA ALA A 66 12.32 11.30 -8.48
C ALA A 66 11.08 11.94 -9.12
N PHE A 67 10.86 13.22 -8.89
CA PHE A 67 9.75 13.98 -9.44
C PHE A 67 10.25 15.06 -10.39
N THR A 68 9.56 15.24 -11.52
CA THR A 68 9.91 16.26 -12.52
C THR A 68 9.67 17.69 -12.02
N ASP A 69 8.66 17.84 -11.14
CA ASP A 69 8.30 19.12 -10.53
C ASP A 69 7.53 18.90 -9.21
N PRO A 70 7.33 19.95 -8.38
CA PRO A 70 6.61 19.85 -7.12
C PRO A 70 5.15 19.39 -7.24
N ALA A 71 4.48 19.60 -8.37
CA ALA A 71 3.10 19.20 -8.61
C ALA A 71 2.97 17.87 -9.35
N ALA A 72 4.09 17.30 -9.85
CA ALA A 72 4.08 16.04 -10.58
C ALA A 72 3.38 14.92 -9.78
N PRO A 73 2.55 14.10 -10.43
CA PRO A 73 1.79 13.05 -9.75
C PRO A 73 2.70 11.95 -9.19
N LEU A 74 2.25 11.32 -8.09
CA LEU A 74 2.79 10.05 -7.66
C LEU A 74 2.21 8.95 -8.58
N ARG A 75 3.06 8.32 -9.39
CA ARG A 75 2.64 7.28 -10.33
C ARG A 75 2.89 5.90 -9.75
N ILE A 76 1.82 5.11 -9.69
CA ILE A 76 1.81 3.73 -9.20
C ILE A 76 1.52 2.80 -10.37
N ALA A 77 2.45 1.90 -10.63
CA ALA A 77 2.26 0.83 -11.61
C ALA A 77 1.85 -0.48 -10.92
N VAL A 78 0.95 -1.22 -11.52
CA VAL A 78 0.56 -2.56 -11.10
C VAL A 78 0.92 -3.54 -12.20
N TYR A 79 1.73 -4.53 -11.85
CA TYR A 79 2.08 -5.66 -12.71
C TYR A 79 1.32 -6.91 -12.28
N GLY A 80 0.80 -7.64 -13.24
CA GLY A 80 0.09 -8.91 -13.07
C GLY A 80 -0.71 -9.24 -14.33
N ASP A 81 -1.42 -10.37 -14.27
CA ASP A 81 -2.36 -10.85 -15.28
C ASP A 81 -3.71 -10.10 -15.24
N ASP A 82 -4.80 -10.76 -15.61
CA ASP A 82 -6.13 -10.13 -15.65
C ASP A 82 -6.63 -9.66 -14.27
N GLU A 83 -6.24 -10.35 -13.19
CA GLU A 83 -6.55 -9.94 -11.83
C GLU A 83 -5.96 -8.55 -11.47
N ALA A 84 -4.88 -8.15 -12.15
CA ALA A 84 -4.31 -6.82 -11.95
C ALA A 84 -5.25 -5.70 -12.42
N SER A 85 -6.10 -5.94 -13.41
CA SER A 85 -7.08 -4.97 -13.89
C SER A 85 -8.15 -4.72 -12.84
N ASP A 86 -8.70 -5.78 -12.25
CA ASP A 86 -9.68 -5.70 -11.17
C ASP A 86 -9.07 -5.02 -9.93
N PHE A 87 -7.81 -5.36 -9.62
CA PHE A 87 -7.07 -4.72 -8.54
C PHE A 87 -6.93 -3.21 -8.76
N ILE A 88 -6.58 -2.77 -9.97
CA ILE A 88 -6.43 -1.36 -10.32
C ILE A 88 -7.75 -0.61 -10.12
N GLU A 89 -8.87 -1.19 -10.55
CA GLU A 89 -10.19 -0.57 -10.36
C GLU A 89 -10.57 -0.44 -8.88
N ILE A 90 -10.34 -1.51 -8.09
CA ILE A 90 -10.59 -1.49 -6.66
C ILE A 90 -9.68 -0.46 -5.99
N PHE A 91 -8.40 -0.43 -6.36
CA PHE A 91 -7.45 0.51 -5.80
C PHE A 91 -7.84 1.96 -6.10
N ARG A 92 -8.25 2.27 -7.33
CA ARG A 92 -8.76 3.61 -7.69
C ARG A 92 -10.01 4.00 -6.88
N LYS A 93 -10.89 3.04 -6.59
CA LYS A 93 -12.08 3.28 -5.74
C LYS A 93 -11.67 3.57 -4.29
N VAL A 94 -10.71 2.81 -3.75
CA VAL A 94 -10.20 2.95 -2.38
C VAL A 94 -9.56 4.32 -2.15
N ILE A 95 -8.76 4.80 -3.11
CA ILE A 95 -8.03 6.08 -2.97
C ILE A 95 -8.72 7.27 -3.64
N ARG A 96 -10.00 7.16 -3.97
CA ARG A 96 -10.72 8.25 -4.64
C ARG A 96 -10.68 9.53 -3.81
N GLY A 97 -10.11 10.59 -4.39
CA GLY A 97 -9.95 11.90 -3.74
C GLY A 97 -8.70 12.00 -2.85
N GLU A 98 -7.97 10.92 -2.65
CA GLU A 98 -6.74 10.92 -1.87
C GLU A 98 -5.56 11.51 -2.66
N ARG A 99 -4.59 12.03 -1.92
CA ARG A 99 -3.36 12.63 -2.46
C ARG A 99 -2.15 12.18 -1.63
N HIS A 100 -1.00 12.18 -2.26
CA HIS A 100 0.27 12.04 -1.55
C HIS A 100 0.87 13.44 -1.31
N GLY A 101 0.65 13.99 -0.12
CA GLY A 101 0.90 15.42 0.14
C GLY A 101 0.04 16.29 -0.79
N GLN A 102 0.69 17.11 -1.62
CA GLN A 102 -0.01 17.93 -2.63
C GLN A 102 -0.13 17.26 -4.00
N ARG A 103 0.43 16.05 -4.16
CA ARG A 103 0.50 15.36 -5.45
C ARG A 103 -0.74 14.52 -5.70
N PRO A 104 -1.34 14.57 -6.89
CA PRO A 104 -2.34 13.59 -7.30
C PRO A 104 -1.69 12.21 -7.44
N ILE A 105 -2.50 11.16 -7.29
CA ILE A 105 -2.05 9.78 -7.46
C ILE A 105 -2.62 9.25 -8.76
N ILE A 106 -1.76 8.67 -9.59
CA ILE A 106 -2.13 8.00 -10.84
C ILE A 106 -1.80 6.52 -10.71
N ILE A 107 -2.80 5.66 -10.98
CA ILE A 107 -2.62 4.20 -10.98
C ILE A 107 -2.76 3.71 -12.41
N GLU A 108 -1.75 3.00 -12.88
CA GLU A 108 -1.66 2.47 -14.24
C GLU A 108 -1.29 0.99 -14.23
N ARG A 109 -1.66 0.26 -15.30
CA ARG A 109 -1.08 -1.07 -15.53
C ARG A 109 0.38 -0.90 -15.95
N PHE A 110 1.29 -1.69 -15.37
CA PHE A 110 2.69 -1.68 -15.80
C PHE A 110 2.80 -2.22 -17.22
N SER A 111 3.45 -1.47 -18.09
CA SER A 111 3.80 -1.92 -19.44
C SER A 111 5.31 -2.17 -19.52
N ALA A 112 5.69 -3.34 -20.00
CA ALA A 112 7.10 -3.68 -20.23
C ALA A 112 7.79 -2.79 -21.28
N THR A 113 7.00 -2.12 -22.13
CA THR A 113 7.47 -1.16 -23.13
C THR A 113 7.59 0.27 -22.60
N ALA A 114 7.01 0.56 -21.43
CA ALA A 114 7.11 1.87 -20.80
C ALA A 114 8.47 2.01 -20.10
N ASP A 115 9.04 3.23 -20.10
CA ASP A 115 10.21 3.51 -19.27
C ASP A 115 9.83 3.36 -17.79
N PRO A 116 10.45 2.40 -17.07
CA PRO A 116 10.18 2.21 -15.65
C PRO A 116 10.43 3.47 -14.81
N ALA A 117 11.33 4.37 -15.24
CA ALA A 117 11.67 5.59 -14.50
C ALA A 117 10.49 6.56 -14.33
N ARG A 118 9.41 6.40 -15.08
CA ARG A 118 8.20 7.22 -14.91
C ARG A 118 7.38 6.86 -13.67
N TYR A 119 7.63 5.70 -13.04
CA TYR A 119 6.87 5.22 -11.89
C TYR A 119 7.63 5.45 -10.58
N HIS A 120 6.88 5.67 -9.51
CA HIS A 120 7.40 5.85 -8.15
C HIS A 120 7.17 4.61 -7.29
N LEU A 121 6.10 3.86 -7.59
CA LEU A 121 5.80 2.58 -6.96
C LEU A 121 5.45 1.56 -8.04
N LEU A 122 6.04 0.36 -7.93
CA LEU A 122 5.70 -0.81 -8.73
C LEU A 122 5.17 -1.91 -7.80
N PHE A 123 3.87 -2.20 -7.91
CA PHE A 123 3.25 -3.33 -7.23
C PHE A 123 3.24 -4.54 -8.17
N ILE A 124 3.87 -5.64 -7.74
CA ILE A 124 3.87 -6.93 -8.45
C ILE A 124 2.85 -7.82 -7.76
N ALA A 125 1.61 -7.82 -8.28
CA ALA A 125 0.47 -8.53 -7.71
C ALA A 125 0.60 -10.04 -7.89
N ALA A 126 0.96 -10.46 -9.10
CA ALA A 126 1.22 -11.85 -9.45
C ALA A 126 2.32 -11.92 -10.49
N ALA A 127 3.36 -12.72 -10.22
CA ALA A 127 4.41 -13.04 -11.17
C ALA A 127 5.16 -14.28 -10.70
N GLY A 128 5.59 -15.11 -11.65
CA GLY A 128 6.51 -16.19 -11.38
C GLY A 128 7.87 -15.69 -10.89
N LYS A 129 8.66 -16.57 -10.29
CA LYS A 129 9.99 -16.22 -9.74
C LYS A 129 10.89 -15.52 -10.78
N LYS A 130 11.05 -16.12 -11.96
CA LYS A 130 11.90 -15.55 -13.03
C LYS A 130 11.40 -14.18 -13.50
N GLU A 131 10.09 -14.01 -13.62
CA GLU A 131 9.51 -12.75 -14.05
C GLU A 131 9.67 -11.66 -12.99
N THR A 132 9.48 -12.00 -11.71
CA THR A 132 9.76 -11.11 -10.59
C THR A 132 11.22 -10.62 -10.62
N GLU A 133 12.17 -11.54 -10.84
CA GLU A 133 13.59 -11.20 -10.90
C GLU A 133 13.91 -10.25 -12.07
N LYS A 134 13.31 -10.47 -13.26
CA LYS A 134 13.44 -9.55 -14.40
C LYS A 134 12.89 -8.16 -14.11
N LEU A 135 11.69 -8.08 -13.50
CA LEU A 135 11.07 -6.81 -13.16
C LEU A 135 11.91 -6.05 -12.13
N LEU A 136 12.40 -6.73 -11.09
CA LEU A 136 13.28 -6.12 -10.09
C LEU A 136 14.61 -5.64 -10.72
N ALA A 137 15.19 -6.41 -11.63
CA ALA A 137 16.40 -6.00 -12.35
C ALA A 137 16.16 -4.79 -13.25
N ALA A 138 15.01 -4.69 -13.92
CA ALA A 138 14.66 -3.57 -14.79
C ALA A 138 14.51 -2.25 -14.03
N VAL A 139 14.16 -2.29 -12.74
CA VAL A 139 14.01 -1.09 -11.90
C VAL A 139 15.16 -0.88 -10.92
N ALA A 140 16.19 -1.72 -10.96
CA ALA A 140 17.34 -1.63 -10.04
C ALA A 140 18.02 -0.27 -10.12
N GLY A 141 18.40 0.30 -8.96
CA GLY A 141 19.06 1.61 -8.86
C GLY A 141 18.17 2.81 -9.18
N ARG A 142 16.89 2.61 -9.46
CA ARG A 142 15.92 3.68 -9.67
C ARG A 142 15.13 3.97 -8.40
N ALA A 143 14.68 5.21 -8.22
CA ALA A 143 13.90 5.62 -7.05
C ALA A 143 12.46 5.08 -7.10
N ILE A 144 12.30 3.76 -7.19
CA ILE A 144 11.02 3.06 -7.31
C ILE A 144 10.82 2.16 -6.10
N LEU A 145 9.73 2.38 -5.37
CA LEU A 145 9.30 1.49 -4.30
C LEU A 145 8.69 0.23 -4.92
N THR A 146 9.42 -0.89 -4.87
CA THR A 146 8.89 -2.17 -5.31
C THR A 146 8.13 -2.85 -4.17
N VAL A 147 6.89 -3.26 -4.45
CA VAL A 147 6.04 -3.97 -3.50
C VAL A 147 5.58 -5.28 -4.13
N GLY A 148 5.74 -6.38 -3.40
CA GLY A 148 5.31 -7.71 -3.84
C GLY A 148 4.23 -8.30 -2.93
N ALA A 149 3.68 -9.44 -3.37
CA ALA A 149 2.70 -10.21 -2.63
C ALA A 149 3.03 -11.72 -2.63
N SER A 150 4.31 -12.07 -2.85
CA SER A 150 4.74 -13.47 -3.01
C SER A 150 5.88 -13.83 -2.04
N PRO A 151 5.97 -15.08 -1.58
CA PRO A 151 7.05 -15.53 -0.71
C PRO A 151 8.43 -15.26 -1.32
N GLY A 152 9.37 -14.78 -0.49
CA GLY A 152 10.75 -14.53 -0.90
C GLY A 152 10.93 -13.29 -1.78
N PHE A 153 9.95 -12.38 -1.90
CA PHE A 153 10.07 -11.18 -2.70
C PHE A 153 11.20 -10.26 -2.21
N CYS A 154 11.25 -10.00 -0.90
CA CYS A 154 12.31 -9.17 -0.30
C CYS A 154 13.69 -9.82 -0.43
N GLN A 155 13.79 -11.16 -0.35
CA GLN A 155 15.04 -11.90 -0.53
C GLN A 155 15.58 -11.77 -1.96
N ARG A 156 14.70 -11.60 -2.95
CA ARG A 156 15.05 -11.36 -4.36
C ARG A 156 15.37 -9.90 -4.70
N GLY A 157 15.43 -9.02 -3.69
CA GLY A 157 15.79 -7.62 -3.88
C GLY A 157 14.59 -6.67 -3.95
N GLY A 158 13.36 -7.14 -3.75
CA GLY A 158 12.20 -6.26 -3.58
C GLY A 158 12.25 -5.49 -2.26
N VAL A 159 11.65 -4.31 -2.20
CA VAL A 159 11.73 -3.42 -1.02
C VAL A 159 10.73 -3.82 0.05
N ILE A 160 9.46 -3.96 -0.30
CA ILE A 160 8.38 -4.30 0.63
C ILE A 160 7.63 -5.53 0.13
N ASN A 161 7.19 -6.39 1.03
CA ASN A 161 6.36 -7.55 0.69
C ASN A 161 5.13 -7.61 1.60
N LEU A 162 3.96 -7.80 1.00
CA LEU A 162 2.68 -7.94 1.66
C LEU A 162 2.25 -9.40 1.61
N LEU A 163 2.52 -10.15 2.67
CA LEU A 163 2.20 -11.58 2.74
C LEU A 163 0.97 -11.85 3.58
N ARG A 164 0.11 -12.71 3.09
CA ARG A 164 -0.97 -13.26 3.90
C ARG A 164 -0.39 -14.20 4.96
N ARG A 165 -0.70 -13.94 6.24
CA ARG A 165 -0.36 -14.76 7.39
C ARG A 165 -1.65 -15.06 8.17
N GLY A 166 -2.27 -16.20 7.87
CA GLY A 166 -3.59 -16.54 8.40
C GLY A 166 -4.64 -15.51 7.94
N ASN A 167 -5.27 -14.81 8.88
CA ASN A 167 -6.30 -13.79 8.59
C ASN A 167 -5.75 -12.35 8.58
N ARG A 168 -4.44 -12.17 8.46
CA ARG A 168 -3.78 -10.84 8.48
C ARG A 168 -2.80 -10.72 7.32
N ILE A 169 -2.52 -9.48 6.94
CA ILE A 169 -1.40 -9.16 6.04
C ILE A 169 -0.17 -8.87 6.90
N GLY A 170 0.87 -9.69 6.73
CA GLY A 170 2.20 -9.45 7.28
C GLY A 170 3.01 -8.57 6.34
N LEU A 171 3.89 -7.77 6.91
CA LEU A 171 4.78 -6.87 6.20
C LEU A 171 6.23 -7.33 6.33
N GLU A 172 6.92 -7.49 5.22
CA GLU A 172 8.37 -7.67 5.18
C GLU A 172 9.02 -6.45 4.52
N ALA A 173 10.22 -6.08 4.98
CA ALA A 173 10.97 -4.95 4.44
C ALA A 173 12.45 -5.30 4.24
N ASN A 174 12.97 -4.99 3.06
CA ASN A 174 14.40 -5.04 2.74
C ASN A 174 14.98 -3.63 2.74
N VAL A 175 15.61 -3.26 3.85
CA VAL A 175 16.21 -1.93 4.04
C VAL A 175 17.39 -1.70 3.09
N GLY A 176 18.15 -2.75 2.76
CA GLY A 176 19.24 -2.68 1.80
C GLY A 176 18.74 -2.33 0.39
N ALA A 177 17.67 -2.99 -0.05
CA ALA A 177 17.03 -2.69 -1.33
C ALA A 177 16.45 -1.27 -1.38
N ALA A 178 15.83 -0.81 -0.29
CA ALA A 178 15.33 0.56 -0.18
C ALA A 178 16.48 1.57 -0.33
N LYS A 179 17.58 1.38 0.39
CA LYS A 179 18.79 2.21 0.28
C LYS A 179 19.36 2.22 -1.14
N ALA A 180 19.48 1.05 -1.77
CA ALA A 180 19.98 0.93 -3.14
C ALA A 180 19.09 1.69 -4.15
N ALA A 181 17.78 1.75 -3.90
CA ALA A 181 16.82 2.55 -4.67
C ALA A 181 16.83 4.05 -4.28
N GLY A 182 17.64 4.49 -3.32
CA GLY A 182 17.67 5.87 -2.84
C GLY A 182 16.41 6.27 -2.06
N LEU A 183 15.67 5.29 -1.54
CA LEU A 183 14.45 5.51 -0.77
C LEU A 183 14.75 5.54 0.74
N GLN A 184 14.03 6.41 1.46
CA GLN A 184 14.07 6.41 2.92
C GLN A 184 12.77 5.84 3.46
N VAL A 185 12.87 4.72 4.18
CA VAL A 185 11.73 4.06 4.81
C VAL A 185 11.62 4.51 6.26
N SER A 186 10.43 4.96 6.65
CA SER A 186 10.16 5.45 8.00
C SER A 186 10.40 4.38 9.06
N SER A 187 11.04 4.75 10.17
CA SER A 187 11.22 3.87 11.34
C SER A 187 9.89 3.36 11.91
N LYS A 188 8.79 4.09 11.73
CA LYS A 188 7.45 3.63 12.12
C LYS A 188 7.03 2.39 11.33
N LEU A 189 7.31 2.35 10.01
CA LEU A 189 7.03 1.18 9.19
C LEU A 189 7.95 0.02 9.57
N LEU A 190 9.25 0.29 9.75
CA LEU A 190 10.23 -0.74 10.07
C LEU A 190 9.96 -1.44 11.41
N ARG A 191 9.33 -0.76 12.38
CA ARG A 191 8.96 -1.38 13.67
C ARG A 191 7.87 -2.44 13.57
N ILE A 192 7.02 -2.37 12.56
CA ILE A 192 5.92 -3.33 12.35
C ILE A 192 6.23 -4.34 11.25
N ALA A 193 7.32 -4.13 10.50
CA ALA A 193 7.76 -5.02 9.44
C ALA A 193 8.76 -6.06 9.95
N THR A 194 8.70 -7.26 9.37
CA THR A 194 9.80 -8.22 9.48
C THR A 194 10.94 -7.76 8.58
N ILE A 195 12.09 -7.44 9.14
CA ILE A 195 13.25 -7.02 8.36
C ILE A 195 13.88 -8.24 7.69
N VAL A 196 14.09 -8.13 6.39
CA VAL A 196 14.68 -9.17 5.56
C VAL A 196 15.92 -8.59 4.88
N ASN A 197 17.02 -9.32 4.94
CA ASN A 197 18.24 -9.00 4.21
C ASN A 197 18.32 -9.85 2.95
N ALA A 198 18.80 -9.27 1.84
CA ALA A 198 19.12 -10.07 0.66
C ALA A 198 20.26 -11.06 0.99
N PRO A 199 20.26 -12.28 0.41
CA PRO A 199 21.37 -13.20 0.56
C PRO A 199 22.66 -12.51 0.05
N GLY A 200 23.65 -12.31 0.91
CA GLY A 200 24.94 -11.67 0.56
C GLY A 200 25.18 -10.26 1.10
N GLY A 201 24.19 -9.62 1.71
CA GLY A 201 24.43 -8.38 2.47
C GLY A 201 25.08 -8.72 3.81
N LYS A 202 26.40 -8.51 3.93
CA LYS A 202 27.11 -8.56 5.23
C LYS A 202 26.41 -7.57 6.16
N GLY A 203 25.79 -8.11 7.23
CA GLY A 203 25.29 -7.30 8.32
C GLY A 203 26.44 -6.49 8.88
N GLY A 204 26.43 -5.19 8.67
CA GLY A 204 27.27 -4.25 9.40
C GLY A 204 26.73 -4.20 10.82
N GLY A 205 27.25 -5.09 11.67
CA GLY A 205 27.16 -4.97 13.10
C GLY A 205 28.32 -4.10 13.56
N SER A 206 28.04 -3.05 14.23
CA SER A 206 28.80 -2.46 15.33
C SER A 206 27.94 -1.40 15.98
#